data_12e8251fe0d650d85af6a0c8af9dc533
#
_entry.id   12e8251fe0d650d85af6a0c8af9dc533
#
_cell.length_a   1.000
_cell.length_b   1.000
_cell.length_c   1.000
_cell.angle_alpha   90.00
_cell.angle_beta   90.00
_cell.angle_gamma   90.00
#
_symmetry.space_group_name_H-M   'P 1'
#
loop_
_entity.id
_entity.type
_entity.pdbx_description
1 polymer ?
#
loop_
_entity_poly.entity_id
_entity_poly.type
_entity_poly.pdbx_seq_one_letter_code
_entity_poly.pdbx_strand_id
1 'polypeptide(L)'
;MIGIIGAMEEEVASLKQAMEVSETVERAAMTFVKGTLCGKDVVIVRSGIGKVNAGICAQILVDLFGVDALINTGVAGSLDAQIDIGDIVISTDAVQHDMDVSALGDPVGQIPRLDTFAFAADAKLIEAARLANEEVNSDIKTFTGRVVSGDQFISGEEKKDYLVNTFAGKCAEMEGAAIAQAAYLNKIPYVIIRAISDKADNSAVMDYPTFEKHATEHLLRLMMNLLERL
;
A
#
# COMPACT_ATOMS: atom_id res chain seq x y z
N MET A 1 -6.55 -8.85 -15.33
CA MET A 1 -5.74 -7.58 -15.38
C MET A 1 -5.50 -7.09 -13.96
N ILE A 2 -4.31 -6.66 -13.62
CA ILE A 2 -3.93 -6.23 -12.25
C ILE A 2 -3.76 -4.72 -12.23
N GLY A 3 -4.41 -4.03 -11.28
CA GLY A 3 -4.19 -2.62 -11.00
C GLY A 3 -3.06 -2.43 -9.98
N ILE A 4 -2.02 -1.67 -10.33
CA ILE A 4 -0.88 -1.36 -9.46
C ILE A 4 -0.89 0.13 -9.16
N ILE A 5 -0.97 0.47 -7.87
CA ILE A 5 -1.11 1.84 -7.38
C ILE A 5 0.08 2.20 -6.50
N GLY A 6 0.80 3.26 -6.85
CA GLY A 6 1.67 3.99 -5.94
C GLY A 6 1.17 5.41 -5.74
N ALA A 7 1.48 6.04 -4.63
CA ALA A 7 1.09 7.42 -4.34
C ALA A 7 1.97 8.44 -5.07
N MET A 8 3.24 8.12 -5.21
CA MET A 8 4.27 8.99 -5.78
C MET A 8 4.87 8.39 -7.05
N GLU A 9 5.49 9.23 -7.90
CA GLU A 9 6.09 8.76 -9.14
C GLU A 9 7.29 7.84 -8.86
N GLU A 10 8.05 8.11 -7.80
CA GLU A 10 9.21 7.33 -7.36
C GLU A 10 8.85 5.86 -7.07
N GLU A 11 7.61 5.61 -6.65
CA GLU A 11 7.12 4.27 -6.31
C GLU A 11 6.72 3.44 -7.56
N VAL A 12 6.42 4.10 -8.68
CA VAL A 12 5.87 3.43 -9.87
C VAL A 12 6.68 3.65 -11.16
N ALA A 13 7.60 4.63 -11.18
CA ALA A 13 8.35 4.98 -12.39
C ALA A 13 9.13 3.80 -12.96
N SER A 14 9.84 3.05 -12.12
CA SER A 14 10.64 1.91 -12.55
C SER A 14 9.78 0.76 -13.10
N LEU A 15 8.59 0.54 -12.52
CA LEU A 15 7.62 -0.43 -13.04
C LEU A 15 7.07 0.01 -14.40
N LYS A 16 6.72 1.29 -14.56
CA LYS A 16 6.26 1.85 -15.84
C LYS A 16 7.36 1.77 -16.93
N GLN A 17 8.62 1.97 -16.56
CA GLN A 17 9.75 1.85 -17.49
C GLN A 17 10.00 0.42 -17.95
N ALA A 18 9.72 -0.58 -17.11
CA ALA A 18 9.95 -1.99 -17.41
C ALA A 18 8.82 -2.64 -18.21
N MET A 19 7.64 -2.00 -18.31
CA MET A 19 6.48 -2.57 -18.99
C MET A 19 6.45 -2.30 -20.49
N GLU A 20 5.81 -3.19 -21.24
CA GLU A 20 5.42 -2.96 -22.62
C GLU A 20 4.08 -2.21 -22.65
N VAL A 21 4.13 -0.90 -22.93
CA VAL A 21 2.94 -0.03 -22.89
C VAL A 21 2.07 -0.25 -24.10
N SER A 22 0.78 -0.49 -23.91
CA SER A 22 -0.23 -0.60 -24.96
C SER A 22 -1.12 0.64 -25.07
N GLU A 23 -1.41 1.31 -23.95
CA GLU A 23 -2.33 2.44 -23.88
C GLU A 23 -1.99 3.36 -22.69
N THR A 24 -2.23 4.65 -22.85
CA THR A 24 -2.15 5.63 -21.76
C THR A 24 -3.44 6.43 -21.71
N VAL A 25 -4.07 6.52 -20.53
CA VAL A 25 -5.35 7.21 -20.33
C VAL A 25 -5.21 8.22 -19.19
N GLU A 26 -5.66 9.45 -19.44
CA GLU A 26 -5.75 10.50 -18.43
C GLU A 26 -7.16 10.54 -17.82
N ARG A 27 -7.24 10.44 -16.49
CA ARG A 27 -8.48 10.58 -15.71
C ARG A 27 -8.22 11.16 -14.33
N ALA A 28 -9.06 12.07 -13.86
CA ALA A 28 -8.96 12.69 -12.53
C ALA A 28 -7.54 13.20 -12.20
N ALA A 29 -6.86 13.81 -13.18
CA ALA A 29 -5.46 14.25 -13.09
C ALA A 29 -4.45 13.12 -12.79
N MET A 30 -4.79 11.87 -13.10
CA MET A 30 -3.93 10.69 -12.98
C MET A 30 -3.67 10.10 -14.36
N THR A 31 -2.43 9.64 -14.58
CA THR A 31 -2.01 8.95 -15.81
C THR A 31 -2.01 7.45 -15.58
N PHE A 32 -2.95 6.76 -16.18
CA PHE A 32 -3.08 5.30 -16.15
C PHE A 32 -2.31 4.71 -17.33
N VAL A 33 -1.27 3.93 -17.06
CA VAL A 33 -0.44 3.28 -18.08
C VAL A 33 -0.79 1.80 -18.13
N LYS A 34 -1.46 1.38 -19.21
CA LYS A 34 -1.88 0.00 -19.45
C LYS A 34 -0.88 -0.70 -20.34
N GLY A 35 -0.62 -1.97 -20.07
CA GLY A 35 0.30 -2.77 -20.88
C GLY A 35 0.58 -4.13 -20.24
N THR A 36 1.74 -4.68 -20.59
CA THR A 36 2.20 -5.99 -20.09
C THR A 36 3.49 -5.83 -19.30
N LEU A 37 3.55 -6.46 -18.13
CA LEU A 37 4.74 -6.54 -17.29
C LEU A 37 4.88 -7.96 -16.76
N CYS A 38 6.06 -8.59 -16.94
CA CYS A 38 6.32 -10.00 -16.59
C CYS A 38 5.26 -10.96 -17.17
N GLY A 39 4.77 -10.68 -18.40
CA GLY A 39 3.76 -11.49 -19.09
C GLY A 39 2.33 -11.34 -18.52
N LYS A 40 2.07 -10.40 -17.61
CA LYS A 40 0.75 -10.11 -17.05
C LYS A 40 0.19 -8.80 -17.57
N ASP A 41 -1.10 -8.77 -17.84
CA ASP A 41 -1.81 -7.53 -18.16
C ASP A 41 -1.93 -6.67 -16.89
N VAL A 42 -1.38 -5.46 -16.94
CA VAL A 42 -1.36 -4.53 -15.81
C VAL A 42 -1.81 -3.13 -16.20
N VAL A 43 -2.31 -2.38 -15.21
CA VAL A 43 -2.48 -0.93 -15.29
C VAL A 43 -1.72 -0.33 -14.12
N ILE A 44 -0.70 0.48 -14.40
CA ILE A 44 0.14 1.13 -13.39
C ILE A 44 -0.21 2.61 -13.33
N VAL A 45 -0.42 3.13 -12.14
CA VAL A 45 -0.86 4.52 -11.93
C VAL A 45 -0.23 5.13 -10.69
N ARG A 46 0.11 6.42 -10.78
CA ARG A 46 0.38 7.28 -9.64
C ARG A 46 -0.93 7.92 -9.19
N SER A 47 -1.41 7.59 -8.00
CA SER A 47 -2.67 8.13 -7.49
C SER A 47 -2.56 9.58 -7.00
N GLY A 48 -1.39 10.00 -6.54
CA GLY A 48 -1.23 11.15 -5.63
C GLY A 48 -1.44 10.73 -4.19
N ILE A 49 -0.97 11.56 -3.27
CA ILE A 49 -0.96 11.30 -1.83
C ILE A 49 -2.36 11.47 -1.23
N GLY A 50 -2.69 10.61 -0.26
CA GLY A 50 -3.87 10.71 0.58
C GLY A 50 -5.06 9.87 0.14
N LYS A 51 -5.96 9.65 1.08
CA LYS A 51 -7.07 8.69 0.98
C LYS A 51 -8.06 9.00 -0.15
N VAL A 52 -8.34 10.26 -0.41
CA VAL A 52 -9.28 10.66 -1.48
C VAL A 52 -8.71 10.31 -2.84
N ASN A 53 -7.43 10.65 -3.10
CA ASN A 53 -6.76 10.30 -4.35
C ASN A 53 -6.72 8.79 -4.54
N ALA A 54 -6.33 8.06 -3.50
CA ALA A 54 -6.23 6.60 -3.50
C ALA A 54 -7.57 5.91 -3.80
N GLY A 55 -8.66 6.36 -3.14
CA GLY A 55 -10.01 5.83 -3.35
C GLY A 55 -10.54 6.08 -4.76
N ILE A 56 -10.37 7.32 -5.28
CA ILE A 56 -10.75 7.67 -6.65
C ILE A 56 -9.95 6.81 -7.65
N CYS A 57 -8.65 6.68 -7.45
CA CYS A 57 -7.77 5.87 -8.29
C CYS A 57 -8.22 4.41 -8.36
N ALA A 58 -8.46 3.79 -7.20
CA ALA A 58 -8.91 2.41 -7.11
C ALA A 58 -10.26 2.21 -7.83
N GLN A 59 -11.22 3.12 -7.66
CA GLN A 59 -12.51 3.02 -8.34
C GLN A 59 -12.38 3.18 -9.85
N ILE A 60 -11.52 4.08 -10.35
CA ILE A 60 -11.28 4.22 -11.80
C ILE A 60 -10.68 2.93 -12.38
N LEU A 61 -9.73 2.30 -11.68
CA LEU A 61 -9.15 1.01 -12.11
C LEU A 61 -10.22 -0.08 -12.26
N VAL A 62 -11.17 -0.14 -11.34
CA VAL A 62 -12.30 -1.09 -11.41
C VAL A 62 -13.23 -0.76 -12.57
N ASP A 63 -13.72 0.48 -12.64
CA ASP A 63 -14.81 0.85 -13.56
C ASP A 63 -14.33 1.00 -15.01
N LEU A 64 -13.15 1.58 -15.21
CA LEU A 64 -12.67 1.90 -16.56
C LEU A 64 -11.81 0.76 -17.16
N PHE A 65 -11.02 0.08 -16.33
CA PHE A 65 -10.08 -0.94 -16.80
C PHE A 65 -10.51 -2.37 -16.46
N GLY A 66 -11.50 -2.55 -15.58
CA GLY A 66 -12.01 -3.87 -15.21
C GLY A 66 -10.94 -4.74 -14.56
N VAL A 67 -10.15 -4.17 -13.65
CA VAL A 67 -9.09 -4.93 -12.96
C VAL A 67 -9.66 -6.00 -12.04
N ASP A 68 -9.00 -7.15 -11.99
CA ASP A 68 -9.41 -8.31 -11.17
C ASP A 68 -8.77 -8.32 -9.79
N ALA A 69 -7.72 -7.51 -9.59
CA ALA A 69 -7.00 -7.36 -8.34
C ALA A 69 -6.33 -5.99 -8.24
N LEU A 70 -6.13 -5.51 -7.01
CA LEU A 70 -5.39 -4.29 -6.72
C LEU A 70 -4.14 -4.61 -5.89
N ILE A 71 -2.99 -4.08 -6.31
CA ILE A 71 -1.75 -4.09 -5.54
C ILE A 71 -1.37 -2.64 -5.26
N ASN A 72 -1.30 -2.28 -3.98
CA ASN A 72 -0.78 -0.99 -3.58
C ASN A 72 0.68 -1.16 -3.14
N THR A 73 1.58 -0.46 -3.80
CA THR A 73 3.02 -0.48 -3.51
C THR A 73 3.49 0.90 -3.08
N GLY A 74 4.46 0.95 -2.18
CA GLY A 74 5.01 2.22 -1.70
C GLY A 74 5.77 2.10 -0.40
N VAL A 75 6.10 3.24 0.18
CA VAL A 75 6.84 3.33 1.44
C VAL A 75 5.93 3.57 2.63
N ALA A 76 6.42 3.29 3.85
CA ALA A 76 5.69 3.52 5.10
C ALA A 76 6.63 3.72 6.28
N GLY A 77 6.14 4.37 7.34
CA GLY A 77 6.79 4.43 8.64
C GLY A 77 6.49 3.20 9.49
N SER A 78 7.53 2.62 10.10
CA SER A 78 7.41 1.45 10.97
C SER A 78 6.75 1.79 12.30
N LEU A 79 5.76 0.98 12.70
CA LEU A 79 5.12 1.02 14.02
C LEU A 79 5.64 -0.08 14.96
N ASP A 80 6.45 -1.01 14.47
CA ASP A 80 6.99 -2.13 15.24
C ASP A 80 8.52 -1.99 15.37
N ALA A 81 9.03 -2.07 16.60
CA ALA A 81 10.45 -1.93 16.89
C ALA A 81 11.33 -3.03 16.24
N GLN A 82 10.74 -4.18 15.88
CA GLN A 82 11.46 -5.29 15.23
C GLN A 82 11.63 -5.10 13.72
N ILE A 83 10.90 -4.15 13.13
CA ILE A 83 10.92 -3.88 11.70
C ILE A 83 11.90 -2.75 11.43
N ASP A 84 12.94 -3.01 10.68
CA ASP A 84 13.98 -2.06 10.35
C ASP A 84 13.72 -1.31 9.04
N ILE A 85 14.40 -0.19 8.84
CA ILE A 85 14.37 0.56 7.57
C ILE A 85 14.90 -0.36 6.48
N GLY A 86 14.16 -0.41 5.35
CA GLY A 86 14.42 -1.32 4.24
C GLY A 86 13.62 -2.63 4.29
N ASP A 87 13.15 -3.07 5.46
CA ASP A 87 12.31 -4.26 5.58
C ASP A 87 10.95 -4.07 4.86
N ILE A 88 10.32 -5.18 4.50
CA ILE A 88 9.01 -5.18 3.82
C ILE A 88 7.89 -5.57 4.78
N VAL A 89 6.80 -4.82 4.74
CA VAL A 89 5.53 -5.15 5.38
C VAL A 89 4.49 -5.46 4.31
N ILE A 90 3.86 -6.64 4.38
CA ILE A 90 2.75 -7.08 3.55
C ILE A 90 1.48 -7.07 4.40
N SER A 91 0.42 -6.41 3.94
CA SER A 91 -0.81 -6.28 4.72
C SER A 91 -1.52 -7.62 4.92
N THR A 92 -1.96 -7.89 6.15
CA THR A 92 -3.01 -8.90 6.40
C THR A 92 -4.39 -8.26 6.34
N ASP A 93 -4.47 -7.03 6.74
CA ASP A 93 -5.64 -6.16 6.63
C ASP A 93 -5.23 -4.69 6.67
N ALA A 94 -6.20 -3.79 6.48
CA ALA A 94 -5.99 -2.36 6.59
C ALA A 94 -7.12 -1.66 7.35
N VAL A 95 -6.78 -0.59 8.11
CA VAL A 95 -7.72 0.23 8.88
C VAL A 95 -7.42 1.71 8.66
N GLN A 96 -8.47 2.54 8.57
CA GLN A 96 -8.33 3.99 8.56
C GLN A 96 -8.20 4.51 10.00
N HIS A 97 -6.99 4.83 10.44
CA HIS A 97 -6.72 5.20 11.84
C HIS A 97 -7.26 6.58 12.24
N ASP A 98 -7.58 7.42 11.29
CA ASP A 98 -8.11 8.77 11.46
C ASP A 98 -9.63 8.87 11.24
N MET A 99 -10.32 7.74 11.04
CA MET A 99 -11.77 7.66 11.09
C MET A 99 -12.20 7.63 12.56
N ASP A 100 -12.81 8.68 13.04
CA ASP A 100 -13.22 8.79 14.44
C ASP A 100 -14.67 9.29 14.57
N VAL A 101 -15.52 8.39 14.96
CA VAL A 101 -16.92 8.65 15.34
C VAL A 101 -17.20 8.11 16.76
N SER A 102 -16.18 8.02 17.59
CA SER A 102 -16.27 7.49 18.95
C SER A 102 -17.27 8.25 19.85
N ALA A 103 -17.50 9.53 19.57
CA ALA A 103 -18.55 10.31 20.20
C ALA A 103 -19.97 9.75 19.98
N LEU A 104 -20.17 8.91 18.94
CA LEU A 104 -21.43 8.22 18.65
C LEU A 104 -21.45 6.77 19.15
N GLY A 105 -20.34 6.29 19.76
CA GLY A 105 -20.23 4.98 20.37
C GLY A 105 -19.51 3.92 19.54
N ASP A 106 -19.10 4.21 18.30
CA ASP A 106 -18.29 3.30 17.49
C ASP A 106 -16.81 3.35 17.91
N PRO A 107 -16.05 2.26 17.80
CA PRO A 107 -14.60 2.30 18.00
C PRO A 107 -13.91 3.24 17.01
N VAL A 108 -12.81 3.89 17.41
CA VAL A 108 -11.96 4.63 16.47
C VAL A 108 -11.46 3.69 15.39
N GLY A 109 -11.50 4.12 14.11
CA GLY A 109 -11.19 3.29 12.94
C GLY A 109 -12.40 2.57 12.34
N GLN A 110 -13.50 2.45 13.06
CA GLN A 110 -14.73 1.88 12.54
C GLN A 110 -15.41 2.86 11.59
N ILE A 111 -15.62 2.44 10.36
CA ILE A 111 -16.47 3.20 9.42
C ILE A 111 -17.92 2.87 9.74
N PRO A 112 -18.75 3.88 10.10
CA PRO A 112 -20.14 3.64 10.47
C PRO A 112 -20.94 2.88 9.41
N ARG A 113 -21.76 1.93 9.86
CA ARG A 113 -22.64 1.10 9.00
C ARG A 113 -21.92 0.14 8.05
N LEU A 114 -20.61 -0.03 8.15
CA LEU A 114 -19.91 -1.15 7.54
C LEU A 114 -19.82 -2.32 8.50
N ASP A 115 -20.05 -3.53 8.01
CA ASP A 115 -20.02 -4.77 8.79
C ASP A 115 -18.61 -5.27 9.12
N THR A 116 -17.59 -4.47 8.79
CA THR A 116 -16.20 -4.80 9.06
C THR A 116 -15.45 -3.63 9.69
N PHE A 117 -14.59 -3.92 10.65
CA PHE A 117 -13.65 -2.96 11.24
C PHE A 117 -12.40 -2.79 10.39
N ALA A 118 -11.88 -3.88 9.86
CA ALA A 118 -10.68 -3.93 9.05
C ALA A 118 -10.96 -4.61 7.71
N PHE A 119 -10.35 -4.13 6.64
CA PHE A 119 -10.46 -4.72 5.31
C PHE A 119 -9.41 -5.82 5.19
N ALA A 120 -9.82 -7.08 5.07
CA ALA A 120 -8.90 -8.21 4.93
C ALA A 120 -8.27 -8.24 3.54
N ALA A 121 -6.95 -8.38 3.48
CA ALA A 121 -6.22 -8.58 2.24
C ALA A 121 -6.37 -10.03 1.73
N ASP A 122 -6.14 -10.26 0.44
CA ASP A 122 -6.28 -11.60 -0.16
C ASP A 122 -5.11 -12.50 0.24
N ALA A 123 -5.43 -13.67 0.79
CA ALA A 123 -4.44 -14.62 1.30
C ALA A 123 -3.48 -15.15 0.22
N LYS A 124 -3.93 -15.27 -1.03
CA LYS A 124 -3.08 -15.74 -2.13
C LYS A 124 -2.09 -14.64 -2.54
N LEU A 125 -2.55 -13.39 -2.60
CA LEU A 125 -1.68 -12.24 -2.89
C LEU A 125 -0.66 -12.02 -1.77
N ILE A 126 -1.05 -12.18 -0.50
CA ILE A 126 -0.14 -12.11 0.66
C ILE A 126 0.97 -13.16 0.52
N GLU A 127 0.61 -14.42 0.32
CA GLU A 127 1.58 -15.52 0.22
C GLU A 127 2.49 -15.38 -1.00
N ALA A 128 1.95 -15.00 -2.16
CA ALA A 128 2.74 -14.74 -3.35
C ALA A 128 3.75 -13.60 -3.14
N ALA A 129 3.33 -12.49 -2.50
CA ALA A 129 4.21 -11.36 -2.19
C ALA A 129 5.29 -11.74 -1.17
N ARG A 130 4.95 -12.54 -0.14
CA ARG A 130 5.90 -13.03 0.86
C ARG A 130 7.00 -13.88 0.21
N LEU A 131 6.60 -14.88 -0.58
CA LEU A 131 7.53 -15.75 -1.30
C LEU A 131 8.39 -14.97 -2.30
N ALA A 132 7.79 -14.00 -2.99
CA ALA A 132 8.51 -13.14 -3.94
C ALA A 132 9.61 -12.34 -3.22
N ASN A 133 9.29 -11.71 -2.09
CA ASN A 133 10.27 -10.92 -1.35
C ASN A 133 11.40 -11.77 -0.77
N GLU A 134 11.06 -12.91 -0.16
CA GLU A 134 12.06 -13.82 0.42
C GLU A 134 13.05 -14.36 -0.62
N GLU A 135 12.62 -14.51 -1.88
CA GLU A 135 13.49 -14.97 -2.96
C GLU A 135 14.45 -13.90 -3.47
N VAL A 136 13.95 -12.66 -3.69
CA VAL A 136 14.73 -11.61 -4.38
C VAL A 136 15.39 -10.60 -3.45
N ASN A 137 14.98 -10.54 -2.18
CA ASN A 137 15.46 -9.62 -1.16
C ASN A 137 15.89 -10.36 0.11
N SER A 138 16.79 -11.34 -0.01
CA SER A 138 17.23 -12.19 1.09
C SER A 138 18.06 -11.45 2.17
N ASP A 139 18.44 -10.22 1.92
CA ASP A 139 19.20 -9.33 2.80
C ASP A 139 18.34 -8.52 3.76
N ILE A 140 17.02 -8.50 3.55
CA ILE A 140 16.03 -7.83 4.40
C ILE A 140 14.96 -8.80 4.89
N LYS A 141 14.18 -8.38 5.89
CA LYS A 141 13.12 -9.21 6.46
C LYS A 141 11.75 -8.90 5.81
N THR A 142 10.91 -9.92 5.82
CA THR A 142 9.50 -9.82 5.42
C THR A 142 8.61 -9.96 6.64
N PHE A 143 7.73 -9.00 6.86
CA PHE A 143 6.71 -9.03 7.91
C PHE A 143 5.33 -9.02 7.29
N THR A 144 4.39 -9.66 7.97
CA THR A 144 2.97 -9.56 7.62
C THR A 144 2.21 -8.94 8.80
N GLY A 145 1.19 -8.13 8.50
CA GLY A 145 0.38 -7.55 9.56
C GLY A 145 -0.49 -6.39 9.09
N ARG A 146 -1.12 -5.73 10.06
CA ARG A 146 -2.04 -4.62 9.80
C ARG A 146 -1.29 -3.39 9.31
N VAL A 147 -1.78 -2.80 8.22
CA VAL A 147 -1.42 -1.46 7.75
C VAL A 147 -2.46 -0.47 8.26
N VAL A 148 -2.02 0.65 8.83
CA VAL A 148 -2.93 1.71 9.25
C VAL A 148 -2.73 2.95 8.40
N SER A 149 -3.82 3.50 7.85
CA SER A 149 -3.78 4.63 6.93
C SER A 149 -4.52 5.85 7.49
N GLY A 150 -3.98 7.02 7.21
CA GLY A 150 -4.63 8.30 7.51
C GLY A 150 -4.01 9.44 6.74
N ASP A 151 -4.73 10.56 6.58
CA ASP A 151 -4.20 11.74 5.90
C ASP A 151 -3.23 12.53 6.81
N GLN A 152 -2.24 11.82 7.39
CA GLN A 152 -1.26 12.30 8.35
C GLN A 152 0.08 11.63 8.14
N PHE A 153 1.16 12.41 8.03
CA PHE A 153 2.52 11.89 8.16
C PHE A 153 2.84 11.67 9.65
N ILE A 154 3.13 10.44 10.02
CA ILE A 154 3.39 10.07 11.42
C ILE A 154 4.87 10.28 11.73
N SER A 155 5.19 11.23 12.62
CA SER A 155 6.55 11.67 12.93
C SER A 155 6.78 11.97 14.42
N GLY A 156 6.06 11.28 15.32
CA GLY A 156 6.20 11.50 16.75
C GLY A 156 5.82 10.28 17.57
N GLU A 157 6.59 10.02 18.64
CA GLU A 157 6.41 8.84 19.50
C GLU A 157 5.01 8.72 20.09
N GLU A 158 4.42 9.83 20.56
CA GLU A 158 3.07 9.81 21.14
C GLU A 158 2.02 9.28 20.14
N LYS A 159 2.09 9.76 18.89
CA LYS A 159 1.16 9.32 17.84
C LYS A 159 1.45 7.87 17.42
N LYS A 160 2.73 7.50 17.32
CA LYS A 160 3.16 6.13 17.07
C LYS A 160 2.60 5.17 18.12
N ASP A 161 2.84 5.48 19.41
CA ASP A 161 2.35 4.67 20.53
C ASP A 161 0.82 4.55 20.53
N TYR A 162 0.12 5.64 20.23
CA TYR A 162 -1.33 5.61 20.07
C TYR A 162 -1.76 4.62 18.97
N LEU A 163 -1.11 4.65 17.79
CA LEU A 163 -1.44 3.76 16.68
C LEU A 163 -1.14 2.29 17.00
N VAL A 164 -0.02 2.03 17.67
CA VAL A 164 0.34 0.68 18.13
C VAL A 164 -0.68 0.15 19.13
N ASN A 165 -1.00 0.93 20.16
CA ASN A 165 -1.88 0.49 21.25
C ASN A 165 -3.34 0.36 20.81
N THR A 166 -3.80 1.21 19.89
CA THR A 166 -5.19 1.22 19.42
C THR A 166 -5.45 0.20 18.32
N PHE A 167 -4.52 0.06 17.38
CA PHE A 167 -4.76 -0.70 16.15
C PHE A 167 -3.88 -1.94 16.00
N ALA A 168 -2.82 -2.09 16.79
CA ALA A 168 -1.78 -3.11 16.62
C ALA A 168 -1.17 -3.08 15.18
N GLY A 169 -1.01 -1.87 14.60
CA GLY A 169 -0.46 -1.67 13.26
C GLY A 169 1.02 -2.05 13.18
N LYS A 170 1.45 -2.57 12.04
CA LYS A 170 2.86 -2.83 11.73
C LYS A 170 3.54 -1.64 11.06
N CYS A 171 2.81 -0.91 10.24
CA CYS A 171 3.29 0.33 9.62
C CYS A 171 2.14 1.30 9.40
N ALA A 172 2.48 2.59 9.21
CA ALA A 172 1.56 3.69 8.94
C ALA A 172 1.90 4.34 7.60
N GLU A 173 0.87 4.64 6.81
CA GLU A 173 0.97 5.31 5.51
C GLU A 173 -0.33 6.08 5.22
N MET A 174 -0.56 6.55 3.99
CA MET A 174 -1.63 7.52 3.74
C MET A 174 -2.69 7.07 2.71
N GLU A 175 -2.63 5.87 2.14
CA GLU A 175 -3.49 5.44 1.00
C GLU A 175 -4.13 4.06 1.18
N GLY A 176 -3.39 3.12 1.71
CA GLY A 176 -3.69 1.69 1.62
C GLY A 176 -5.07 1.30 2.11
N ALA A 177 -5.53 1.84 3.25
CA ALA A 177 -6.85 1.52 3.76
C ALA A 177 -8.00 2.09 2.89
N ALA A 178 -7.77 3.19 2.16
CA ALA A 178 -8.76 3.71 1.20
C ALA A 178 -8.85 2.81 -0.03
N ILE A 179 -7.72 2.30 -0.54
CA ILE A 179 -7.67 1.31 -1.62
C ILE A 179 -8.33 0.00 -1.16
N ALA A 180 -8.01 -0.46 0.05
CA ALA A 180 -8.60 -1.64 0.66
C ALA A 180 -10.12 -1.54 0.81
N GLN A 181 -10.62 -0.38 1.24
CA GLN A 181 -12.05 -0.11 1.30
C GLN A 181 -12.71 -0.13 -0.08
N ALA A 182 -12.08 0.49 -1.08
CA ALA A 182 -12.59 0.46 -2.45
C ALA A 182 -12.61 -0.99 -2.98
N ALA A 183 -11.57 -1.80 -2.74
CA ALA A 183 -11.52 -3.20 -3.10
C ALA A 183 -12.63 -4.02 -2.41
N TYR A 184 -12.84 -3.81 -1.11
CA TYR A 184 -13.92 -4.44 -0.34
C TYR A 184 -15.30 -4.14 -0.91
N LEU A 185 -15.59 -2.86 -1.20
CA LEU A 185 -16.88 -2.44 -1.75
C LEU A 185 -17.13 -3.00 -3.16
N ASN A 186 -16.08 -3.15 -3.95
CA ASN A 186 -16.12 -3.72 -5.30
C ASN A 186 -15.94 -5.25 -5.31
N LYS A 187 -15.68 -5.89 -4.15
CA LYS A 187 -15.50 -7.34 -4.00
C LYS A 187 -14.36 -7.91 -4.85
N ILE A 188 -13.27 -7.17 -4.97
CA ILE A 188 -12.05 -7.60 -5.66
C ILE A 188 -10.91 -7.83 -4.66
N PRO A 189 -10.01 -8.79 -4.92
CA PRO A 189 -8.85 -9.03 -4.07
C PRO A 189 -7.87 -7.86 -4.09
N TYR A 190 -7.17 -7.64 -2.98
CA TYR A 190 -6.12 -6.65 -2.89
C TYR A 190 -5.00 -7.09 -1.93
N VAL A 191 -3.85 -6.44 -2.05
CA VAL A 191 -2.76 -6.47 -1.08
C VAL A 191 -2.05 -5.11 -1.04
N ILE A 192 -1.57 -4.73 0.14
CA ILE A 192 -0.70 -3.56 0.34
C ILE A 192 0.70 -4.08 0.65
N ILE A 193 1.71 -3.53 -0.04
CA ILE A 193 3.12 -3.87 0.13
C ILE A 193 3.87 -2.57 0.43
N ARG A 194 4.56 -2.53 1.57
CA ARG A 194 5.29 -1.35 2.01
C ARG A 194 6.74 -1.68 2.33
N ALA A 195 7.68 -0.91 1.76
CA ALA A 195 9.05 -0.87 2.24
C ALA A 195 9.18 0.20 3.31
N ILE A 196 9.84 -0.12 4.40
CA ILE A 196 9.97 0.80 5.52
C ILE A 196 11.02 1.86 5.20
N SER A 197 10.61 3.12 5.18
CA SER A 197 11.46 4.29 4.93
C SER A 197 11.93 4.99 6.20
N ASP A 198 11.18 4.84 7.29
CA ASP A 198 11.41 5.53 8.55
C ASP A 198 10.78 4.77 9.73
N LYS A 199 11.03 5.23 10.95
CA LYS A 199 10.51 4.59 12.17
C LYS A 199 9.21 5.20 12.70
N ALA A 200 8.56 6.10 11.95
CA ALA A 200 7.34 6.82 12.35
C ALA A 200 7.48 7.56 13.71
N ASP A 201 8.69 7.94 14.07
CA ASP A 201 9.04 8.61 15.33
C ASP A 201 9.70 9.96 15.07
N ASN A 202 10.39 10.52 16.08
CA ASN A 202 11.04 11.82 15.97
C ASN A 202 12.17 11.88 14.91
N SER A 203 12.68 10.74 14.43
CA SER A 203 13.69 10.66 13.37
C SER A 203 13.08 10.66 11.96
N ALA A 204 11.80 10.36 11.80
CA ALA A 204 11.13 10.11 10.52
C ALA A 204 11.38 11.19 9.45
N VAL A 205 11.37 12.46 9.84
CA VAL A 205 11.59 13.60 8.90
C VAL A 205 13.00 13.58 8.29
N MET A 206 14.00 13.06 9.00
CA MET A 206 15.38 12.92 8.51
C MET A 206 15.59 11.62 7.76
N ASP A 207 14.96 10.54 8.21
CA ASP A 207 15.13 9.20 7.66
C ASP A 207 14.46 9.06 6.30
N TYR A 208 13.23 9.55 6.14
CA TYR A 208 12.43 9.42 4.94
C TYR A 208 13.18 9.80 3.64
N PRO A 209 13.74 11.01 3.48
CA PRO A 209 14.41 11.39 2.23
C PRO A 209 15.69 10.58 1.94
N THR A 210 16.29 10.02 3.00
CA THR A 210 17.54 9.27 2.91
C THR A 210 17.30 7.85 2.41
N PHE A 211 16.24 7.22 2.86
CA PHE A 211 16.00 5.78 2.65
C PHE A 211 14.93 5.46 1.61
N GLU A 212 14.13 6.44 1.17
CA GLU A 212 13.09 6.26 0.16
C GLU A 212 13.60 5.57 -1.12
N LYS A 213 14.77 5.98 -1.60
CA LYS A 213 15.36 5.39 -2.82
C LYS A 213 15.71 3.91 -2.66
N HIS A 214 16.31 3.52 -1.54
CA HIS A 214 16.64 2.12 -1.27
C HIS A 214 15.37 1.27 -1.08
N ALA A 215 14.37 1.82 -0.41
CA ALA A 215 13.08 1.18 -0.24
C ALA A 215 12.40 0.87 -1.58
N THR A 216 12.43 1.82 -2.54
CA THR A 216 11.84 1.63 -3.87
C THR A 216 12.58 0.59 -4.72
N GLU A 217 13.90 0.39 -4.55
CA GLU A 217 14.67 -0.66 -5.22
C GLU A 217 14.25 -2.08 -4.75
N HIS A 218 14.02 -2.27 -3.45
CA HIS A 218 13.49 -3.53 -2.92
C HIS A 218 12.08 -3.80 -3.43
N LEU A 219 11.21 -2.77 -3.46
CA LEU A 219 9.86 -2.89 -3.99
C LEU A 219 9.84 -3.29 -5.46
N LEU A 220 10.71 -2.71 -6.30
CA LEU A 220 10.79 -3.07 -7.72
C LEU A 220 11.08 -4.56 -7.90
N ARG A 221 12.14 -5.07 -7.24
CA ARG A 221 12.50 -6.50 -7.31
C ARG A 221 11.38 -7.41 -6.85
N LEU A 222 10.73 -7.07 -5.71
CA LEU A 222 9.59 -7.80 -5.19
C LEU A 222 8.44 -7.81 -6.20
N MET A 223 8.05 -6.64 -6.72
CA MET A 223 6.91 -6.50 -7.62
C MET A 223 7.11 -7.28 -8.93
N MET A 224 8.33 -7.28 -9.50
CA MET A 224 8.64 -8.07 -10.70
C MET A 224 8.46 -9.56 -10.43
N ASN A 225 9.04 -10.08 -9.34
CA ASN A 225 8.92 -11.50 -8.99
C ASN A 225 7.48 -11.88 -8.56
N LEU A 226 6.76 -10.99 -7.86
CA LEU A 226 5.35 -11.21 -7.54
C LEU A 226 4.51 -11.39 -8.80
N LEU A 227 4.69 -10.53 -9.81
CA LEU A 227 3.94 -10.65 -11.07
C LEU A 227 4.23 -11.95 -11.81
N GLU A 228 5.45 -12.46 -11.78
CA GLU A 228 5.80 -13.77 -12.37
C GLU A 228 5.05 -14.93 -11.68
N ARG A 229 4.75 -14.80 -10.38
CA ARG A 229 4.06 -15.83 -9.56
C ARG A 229 2.54 -15.82 -9.71
N LEU A 230 1.93 -14.69 -10.08
CA LEU A 230 0.49 -14.56 -10.26
C LEU A 230 0.02 -15.08 -11.62
#